data_be3e0733c8ed0431156bc57ae5b72ba9
#
_entry.id   be3e0733c8ed0431156bc57ae5b72ba9
#
_cell.length_a   1.000
_cell.length_b   1.000
_cell.length_c   1.000
_cell.angle_alpha   90.00
_cell.angle_beta   90.00
_cell.angle_gamma   90.00
#
_symmetry.space_group_name_H-M   'P 1'
#
loop_
_entity.id
_entity.type
_entity.pdbx_description
1 polymer ?
#
loop_
_entity_poly.entity_id
_entity_poly.type
_entity_poly.pdbx_seq_one_letter_code
_entity_poly.pdbx_strand_id
1 'polypeptide(L)'
;MANAYDVLIIGTGPGGYETAIRAHQLGLSVAVVEKNKLGGVCLNIGCIPTKALLKSAEIASQMSHIADYGFVGDASGITPDFAAVVQRSRGVANKMNKGVQFLMKKNKVDVFMGKATLLGGGKVSVEPSETMDGETVGEATTLEARAIIVATGARAREIPTLPVDGTKIIDYKQAMLQTDKPASLLVVGAGAIGVEFAYVYHHMGTEVTIVELQDRLVPVEDEAVSKELAKAYKKMGVTVMTGAQVTNVDTSGDGCTVTIQTAKGDQTVQVDQVLSAVGVVGNVEGFGLDEVGVAHERGAITVDSMYRTNVEGIYAIGDVIGGPWLAHVASHEGIVCVENIAHELGKLDKAPHAVDYLNVPGCTYCIPQIGSVGYTEAKAREAGFTVITGTFPFTASGKAAAIGDQSGFVKVVVDEKYGEVLGAHIIGHDATEMIAEVVTARALETTAHEIMEAMHPHPTLSEAVMEAFRDAYGQAINA
;
A
#
# COMPACT_ATOMS: atom_id res chain seq x y z
N MET A 1 34.10 13.72 -19.25
CA MET A 1 34.44 12.68 -18.28
C MET A 1 33.09 12.06 -17.90
N ALA A 2 32.95 10.73 -17.93
CA ALA A 2 31.71 10.10 -17.49
C ALA A 2 31.47 10.49 -16.03
N ASN A 3 30.19 10.84 -15.71
CA ASN A 3 29.80 11.12 -14.34
C ASN A 3 29.81 9.78 -13.58
N ALA A 4 30.87 9.57 -12.77
CA ALA A 4 31.04 8.35 -11.98
C ALA A 4 30.51 8.58 -10.56
N TYR A 5 29.63 7.69 -10.11
CA TYR A 5 28.99 7.73 -8.80
C TYR A 5 29.36 6.50 -7.96
N ASP A 6 29.28 6.62 -6.64
CA ASP A 6 29.33 5.44 -5.77
C ASP A 6 28.04 4.63 -5.93
N VAL A 7 26.87 5.31 -6.01
CA VAL A 7 25.55 4.68 -6.14
C VAL A 7 24.72 5.38 -7.22
N LEU A 8 24.12 4.60 -8.10
CA LEU A 8 23.10 5.04 -9.07
C LEU A 8 21.80 4.29 -8.83
N ILE A 9 20.69 5.02 -8.69
CA ILE A 9 19.39 4.43 -8.41
C ILE A 9 18.44 4.63 -9.59
N ILE A 10 17.84 3.56 -10.08
CA ILE A 10 16.88 3.58 -11.19
C ILE A 10 15.46 3.54 -10.62
N GLY A 11 14.77 4.67 -10.68
CA GLY A 11 13.46 4.90 -10.10
C GLY A 11 13.52 5.72 -8.81
N THR A 12 12.54 6.62 -8.63
CA THR A 12 12.47 7.56 -7.51
C THR A 12 11.17 7.42 -6.72
N GLY A 13 10.61 6.22 -6.67
CA GLY A 13 9.58 5.88 -5.68
C GLY A 13 10.11 6.00 -4.25
N PRO A 14 9.31 5.69 -3.21
CA PRO A 14 9.74 5.75 -1.81
C PRO A 14 11.07 5.04 -1.56
N GLY A 15 11.24 3.82 -2.04
CA GLY A 15 12.52 3.11 -1.96
C GLY A 15 13.67 3.90 -2.58
N GLY A 16 13.48 4.47 -3.79
CA GLY A 16 14.58 5.13 -4.52
C GLY A 16 14.99 6.47 -3.94
N TYR A 17 14.03 7.40 -3.67
CA TYR A 17 14.42 8.74 -3.21
C TYR A 17 14.92 8.73 -1.75
N GLU A 18 14.38 7.89 -0.88
CA GLU A 18 14.85 7.78 0.51
C GLU A 18 16.23 7.12 0.58
N THR A 19 16.47 6.09 -0.23
CA THR A 19 17.78 5.47 -0.39
C THR A 19 18.82 6.46 -0.87
N ALA A 20 18.49 7.32 -1.85
CA ALA A 20 19.41 8.34 -2.35
C ALA A 20 19.78 9.35 -1.27
N ILE A 21 18.83 9.77 -0.45
CA ILE A 21 19.10 10.67 0.67
C ILE A 21 20.01 9.98 1.69
N ARG A 22 19.73 8.72 2.03
CA ARG A 22 20.55 7.96 2.97
C ARG A 22 21.97 7.73 2.43
N ALA A 23 22.12 7.41 1.14
CA ALA A 23 23.43 7.32 0.49
C ALA A 23 24.28 8.59 0.69
N HIS A 24 23.67 9.75 0.44
CA HIS A 24 24.35 11.03 0.65
C HIS A 24 24.75 11.27 2.11
N GLN A 25 23.88 10.92 3.07
CA GLN A 25 24.16 11.02 4.51
C GLN A 25 25.33 10.14 4.95
N LEU A 26 25.57 9.03 4.24
CA LEU A 26 26.70 8.12 4.45
C LEU A 26 27.98 8.57 3.71
N GLY A 27 27.95 9.74 3.06
CA GLY A 27 29.09 10.31 2.33
C GLY A 27 29.38 9.64 1.00
N LEU A 28 28.37 8.99 0.39
CA LEU A 28 28.44 8.43 -0.96
C LEU A 28 28.01 9.48 -2.00
N SER A 29 28.68 9.49 -3.15
CA SER A 29 28.21 10.21 -4.33
C SER A 29 27.05 9.44 -4.97
N VAL A 30 25.91 10.13 -5.19
CA VAL A 30 24.67 9.46 -5.61
C VAL A 30 23.97 10.22 -6.72
N ALA A 31 23.43 9.45 -7.68
CA ALA A 31 22.51 9.93 -8.70
C ALA A 31 21.25 9.06 -8.74
N VAL A 32 20.15 9.66 -9.20
CA VAL A 32 18.90 8.95 -9.48
C VAL A 32 18.49 9.16 -10.92
N VAL A 33 17.86 8.15 -11.52
CA VAL A 33 17.23 8.23 -12.84
C VAL A 33 15.74 8.02 -12.71
N GLU A 34 14.92 8.95 -13.26
CA GLU A 34 13.47 8.86 -13.21
C GLU A 34 12.87 9.12 -14.59
N LYS A 35 12.03 8.20 -15.07
CA LYS A 35 11.42 8.29 -16.39
C LYS A 35 10.16 9.15 -16.43
N ASN A 36 9.57 9.45 -15.27
CA ASN A 36 8.26 10.11 -15.18
C ASN A 36 8.32 11.30 -14.20
N LYS A 37 7.87 11.12 -12.97
CA LYS A 37 7.84 12.13 -11.92
C LYS A 37 8.49 11.60 -10.65
N LEU A 38 9.28 12.44 -9.99
CA LEU A 38 9.87 12.09 -8.70
C LEU A 38 8.79 11.68 -7.69
N GLY A 39 9.11 10.70 -6.84
CA GLY A 39 8.17 10.15 -5.85
C GLY A 39 7.41 8.90 -6.33
N GLY A 40 7.59 8.50 -7.59
CA GLY A 40 7.04 7.25 -8.15
C GLY A 40 5.53 7.14 -8.08
N VAL A 41 5.03 5.90 -8.14
CA VAL A 41 3.59 5.59 -8.09
C VAL A 41 2.97 6.11 -6.80
N CYS A 42 3.56 5.83 -5.65
CA CYS A 42 3.01 6.15 -4.33
C CYS A 42 2.61 7.63 -4.18
N LEU A 43 3.49 8.56 -4.54
CA LEU A 43 3.24 9.98 -4.36
C LEU A 43 2.37 10.60 -5.47
N ASN A 44 2.46 10.05 -6.69
CA ASN A 44 1.82 10.67 -7.86
C ASN A 44 0.48 10.03 -8.24
N ILE A 45 0.35 8.72 -8.19
CA ILE A 45 -0.84 7.95 -8.63
C ILE A 45 -1.11 6.73 -7.74
N GLY A 46 -0.76 6.77 -6.46
CA GLY A 46 -0.89 5.65 -5.52
C GLY A 46 -1.32 6.11 -4.14
N CYS A 47 -0.48 5.84 -3.14
CA CYS A 47 -0.79 5.99 -1.72
C CYS A 47 -1.38 7.36 -1.36
N ILE A 48 -0.63 8.42 -1.64
CA ILE A 48 -0.98 9.77 -1.16
C ILE A 48 -2.25 10.32 -1.80
N PRO A 49 -2.40 10.33 -3.14
CA PRO A 49 -3.64 10.80 -3.74
C PRO A 49 -4.86 9.94 -3.41
N THR A 50 -4.71 8.62 -3.23
CA THR A 50 -5.81 7.76 -2.76
C THR A 50 -6.27 8.15 -1.36
N LYS A 51 -5.35 8.40 -0.42
CA LYS A 51 -5.71 8.85 0.93
C LYS A 51 -6.38 10.23 0.91
N ALA A 52 -6.03 11.09 -0.05
CA ALA A 52 -6.74 12.35 -0.26
C ALA A 52 -8.18 12.13 -0.79
N LEU A 53 -8.40 11.15 -1.67
CA LEU A 53 -9.75 10.75 -2.14
C LEU A 53 -10.56 10.14 -0.98
N LEU A 54 -9.97 9.21 -0.23
CA LEU A 54 -10.60 8.56 0.93
C LEU A 54 -11.04 9.59 1.97
N LYS A 55 -10.23 10.60 2.26
CA LYS A 55 -10.62 11.67 3.20
C LYS A 55 -11.81 12.49 2.70
N SER A 56 -11.91 12.73 1.40
CA SER A 56 -13.10 13.40 0.84
C SER A 56 -14.34 12.50 0.92
N ALA A 57 -14.17 11.19 0.69
CA ALA A 57 -15.25 10.20 0.83
C ALA A 57 -15.73 10.05 2.28
N GLU A 58 -14.79 10.05 3.24
CA GLU A 58 -15.11 10.08 4.68
C GLU A 58 -15.94 11.30 5.06
N ILE A 59 -15.57 12.49 4.59
CA ILE A 59 -16.33 13.73 4.84
C ILE A 59 -17.73 13.60 4.21
N ALA A 60 -17.87 13.08 3.00
CA ALA A 60 -19.16 12.87 2.37
C ALA A 60 -20.04 11.91 3.19
N SER A 61 -19.45 10.83 3.73
CA SER A 61 -20.12 9.91 4.66
C SER A 61 -20.59 10.61 5.94
N GLN A 62 -19.72 11.41 6.58
CA GLN A 62 -20.05 12.15 7.79
C GLN A 62 -21.15 13.19 7.57
N MET A 63 -21.18 13.85 6.39
CA MET A 63 -22.23 14.82 6.05
C MET A 63 -23.61 14.20 6.00
N SER A 64 -23.75 12.93 5.65
CA SER A 64 -25.06 12.22 5.69
C SER A 64 -25.57 11.95 7.10
N HIS A 65 -24.71 12.05 8.13
CA HIS A 65 -25.01 11.81 9.54
C HIS A 65 -24.80 13.05 10.43
N ILE A 66 -24.72 14.24 9.81
CA ILE A 66 -24.35 15.47 10.52
C ILE A 66 -25.30 15.86 11.66
N ALA A 67 -26.57 15.42 11.57
CA ALA A 67 -27.57 15.63 12.61
C ALA A 67 -27.23 14.90 13.91
N ASP A 68 -26.53 13.77 13.85
CA ASP A 68 -26.11 12.99 15.02
C ASP A 68 -25.09 13.78 15.88
N TYR A 69 -24.42 14.74 15.27
CA TYR A 69 -23.48 15.66 15.94
C TYR A 69 -24.09 16.98 16.37
N GLY A 70 -25.43 17.11 16.33
CA GLY A 70 -26.17 18.29 16.80
C GLY A 70 -26.23 19.46 15.82
N PHE A 71 -25.86 19.24 14.54
CA PHE A 71 -26.02 20.27 13.52
C PHE A 71 -27.44 20.29 12.96
N VAL A 72 -28.01 21.47 12.83
CA VAL A 72 -29.34 21.71 12.25
C VAL A 72 -29.19 22.28 10.86
N GLY A 73 -29.77 21.64 9.87
CA GLY A 73 -29.73 22.06 8.47
C GLY A 73 -30.04 20.91 7.53
N ASP A 74 -30.29 21.22 6.26
CA ASP A 74 -30.50 20.21 5.22
C ASP A 74 -29.17 19.90 4.55
N ALA A 75 -28.51 18.82 4.98
CA ALA A 75 -27.29 18.32 4.35
C ALA A 75 -27.56 17.59 3.02
N SER A 76 -28.82 17.29 2.68
CA SER A 76 -29.18 16.60 1.42
C SER A 76 -28.88 17.47 0.18
N GLY A 77 -28.79 18.80 0.35
CA GLY A 77 -28.35 19.74 -0.69
C GLY A 77 -26.84 19.79 -0.92
N ILE A 78 -26.03 19.14 -0.06
CA ILE A 78 -24.57 19.09 -0.20
C ILE A 78 -24.19 17.77 -0.91
N THR A 79 -23.81 17.90 -2.19
CA THR A 79 -23.37 16.74 -2.99
C THR A 79 -21.88 16.85 -3.31
N PRO A 80 -21.13 15.75 -3.30
CA PRO A 80 -19.73 15.78 -3.71
C PRO A 80 -19.60 16.17 -5.19
N ASP A 81 -18.77 17.14 -5.49
CA ASP A 81 -18.26 17.41 -6.83
C ASP A 81 -17.04 16.48 -7.05
N PHE A 82 -17.27 15.40 -7.80
CA PHE A 82 -16.26 14.37 -8.03
C PHE A 82 -15.02 14.93 -8.74
N ALA A 83 -15.19 15.80 -9.72
CA ALA A 83 -14.08 16.43 -10.43
C ALA A 83 -13.23 17.29 -9.46
N ALA A 84 -13.86 18.07 -8.58
CA ALA A 84 -13.17 18.86 -7.56
C ALA A 84 -12.45 17.97 -6.53
N VAL A 85 -13.03 16.83 -6.13
CA VAL A 85 -12.39 15.84 -5.25
C VAL A 85 -11.14 15.26 -5.90
N VAL A 86 -11.22 14.87 -7.17
CA VAL A 86 -10.05 14.39 -7.94
C VAL A 86 -9.01 15.50 -8.07
N GLN A 87 -9.40 16.73 -8.43
CA GLN A 87 -8.47 17.85 -8.54
C GLN A 87 -7.76 18.15 -7.20
N ARG A 88 -8.47 18.06 -6.07
CA ARG A 88 -7.86 18.17 -4.74
C ARG A 88 -6.78 17.09 -4.54
N SER A 89 -7.05 15.84 -4.89
CA SER A 89 -6.07 14.75 -4.78
C SER A 89 -4.83 15.01 -5.64
N ARG A 90 -5.00 15.56 -6.85
CA ARG A 90 -3.88 15.98 -7.72
C ARG A 90 -3.07 17.11 -7.11
N GLY A 91 -3.73 18.07 -6.47
CA GLY A 91 -3.06 19.15 -5.72
C GLY A 91 -2.17 18.63 -4.60
N VAL A 92 -2.63 17.62 -3.86
CA VAL A 92 -1.84 16.94 -2.81
C VAL A 92 -0.65 16.20 -3.41
N ALA A 93 -0.85 15.41 -4.48
CA ALA A 93 0.22 14.70 -5.18
C ALA A 93 1.30 15.66 -5.69
N ASN A 94 0.91 16.76 -6.33
CA ASN A 94 1.84 17.78 -6.83
C ASN A 94 2.64 18.45 -5.70
N LYS A 95 2.02 18.70 -4.54
CA LYS A 95 2.73 19.23 -3.37
C LYS A 95 3.79 18.25 -2.87
N MET A 96 3.49 16.96 -2.80
CA MET A 96 4.44 15.91 -2.39
C MET A 96 5.59 15.76 -3.39
N ASN A 97 5.29 15.77 -4.68
CA ASN A 97 6.31 15.73 -5.74
C ASN A 97 7.31 16.89 -5.61
N LYS A 98 6.81 18.14 -5.41
CA LYS A 98 7.67 19.30 -5.15
C LYS A 98 8.50 19.13 -3.87
N GLY A 99 7.96 18.45 -2.86
CA GLY A 99 8.70 18.09 -1.65
C GLY A 99 9.88 17.18 -1.93
N VAL A 100 9.70 16.15 -2.76
CA VAL A 100 10.79 15.25 -3.16
C VAL A 100 11.85 16.00 -3.98
N GLN A 101 11.43 16.85 -4.93
CA GLN A 101 12.38 17.71 -5.68
C GLN A 101 13.25 18.57 -4.74
N PHE A 102 12.62 19.17 -3.73
CA PHE A 102 13.34 19.94 -2.70
C PHE A 102 14.31 19.06 -1.92
N LEU A 103 13.90 17.85 -1.52
CA LEU A 103 14.75 16.91 -0.78
C LEU A 103 15.95 16.46 -1.60
N MET A 104 15.79 16.16 -2.88
CA MET A 104 16.90 15.83 -3.78
C MET A 104 17.92 16.97 -3.84
N LYS A 105 17.44 18.20 -4.09
CA LYS A 105 18.30 19.39 -4.12
C LYS A 105 19.01 19.65 -2.79
N LYS A 106 18.27 19.57 -1.66
CA LYS A 106 18.81 19.77 -0.31
C LYS A 106 19.93 18.80 0.02
N ASN A 107 19.78 17.54 -0.39
CA ASN A 107 20.76 16.47 -0.15
C ASN A 107 21.75 16.28 -1.31
N LYS A 108 21.83 17.23 -2.25
CA LYS A 108 22.80 17.22 -3.36
C LYS A 108 22.80 15.91 -4.14
N VAL A 109 21.63 15.31 -4.33
CA VAL A 109 21.41 14.15 -5.18
C VAL A 109 21.27 14.62 -6.61
N ASP A 110 22.08 14.10 -7.51
CA ASP A 110 21.98 14.40 -8.94
C ASP A 110 20.78 13.66 -9.54
N VAL A 111 19.89 14.39 -10.20
CA VAL A 111 18.65 13.84 -10.79
C VAL A 111 18.76 13.89 -12.32
N PHE A 112 18.66 12.72 -12.93
CA PHE A 112 18.59 12.56 -14.38
C PHE A 112 17.19 12.12 -14.76
N MET A 113 16.48 12.97 -15.50
CA MET A 113 15.19 12.59 -16.04
C MET A 113 15.40 11.77 -17.31
N GLY A 114 14.62 10.71 -17.49
CA GLY A 114 14.71 9.84 -18.66
C GLY A 114 14.57 8.36 -18.35
N LYS A 115 14.51 7.55 -19.39
CA LYS A 115 14.46 6.09 -19.31
C LYS A 115 15.88 5.52 -19.17
N ALA A 116 16.13 4.83 -18.06
CA ALA A 116 17.39 4.13 -17.83
C ALA A 116 17.42 2.77 -18.55
N THR A 117 18.60 2.36 -19.02
CA THR A 117 18.88 1.00 -19.52
C THR A 117 20.25 0.54 -19.02
N LEU A 118 20.29 -0.64 -18.40
CA LEU A 118 21.53 -1.27 -17.95
C LEU A 118 22.36 -1.72 -19.16
N LEU A 119 23.66 -1.34 -19.16
CA LEU A 119 24.61 -1.70 -20.23
C LEU A 119 25.64 -2.74 -19.76
N GLY A 120 25.64 -3.11 -18.48
CA GLY A 120 26.70 -3.90 -17.86
C GLY A 120 27.96 -3.10 -17.51
N GLY A 121 28.86 -3.69 -16.73
CA GLY A 121 30.12 -3.05 -16.33
C GLY A 121 29.94 -1.74 -15.54
N GLY A 122 28.89 -1.64 -14.75
CA GLY A 122 28.57 -0.43 -13.95
C GLY A 122 27.99 0.74 -14.75
N LYS A 123 27.58 0.53 -16.00
CA LYS A 123 27.09 1.60 -16.91
C LYS A 123 25.59 1.53 -17.12
N VAL A 124 24.97 2.70 -17.19
CA VAL A 124 23.55 2.92 -17.47
C VAL A 124 23.41 3.99 -18.53
N SER A 125 22.70 3.71 -19.63
CA SER A 125 22.25 4.76 -20.54
C SER A 125 20.97 5.39 -20.02
N VAL A 126 20.83 6.68 -20.24
CA VAL A 126 19.61 7.44 -19.99
C VAL A 126 19.17 8.04 -21.31
N GLU A 127 17.95 7.77 -21.70
CA GLU A 127 17.33 8.30 -22.93
C GLU A 127 16.12 9.16 -22.57
N PRO A 128 15.78 10.18 -23.39
CA PRO A 128 14.55 10.94 -23.18
C PRO A 128 13.33 10.03 -23.02
N SER A 129 12.41 10.40 -22.15
CA SER A 129 11.16 9.67 -21.92
C SER A 129 9.95 10.60 -21.91
N GLU A 130 8.78 10.06 -22.20
CA GLU A 130 7.52 10.76 -22.07
C GLU A 130 6.93 10.50 -20.67
N THR A 131 6.54 11.57 -19.99
CA THR A 131 5.88 11.50 -18.68
C THR A 131 4.40 11.15 -18.85
N MET A 132 3.76 10.81 -17.75
CA MET A 132 2.31 10.56 -17.73
C MET A 132 1.45 11.77 -18.13
N ASP A 133 2.01 12.98 -18.14
CA ASP A 133 1.32 14.20 -18.59
C ASP A 133 1.63 14.52 -20.07
N GLY A 134 2.35 13.64 -20.78
CA GLY A 134 2.72 13.81 -22.19
C GLY A 134 3.92 14.75 -22.41
N GLU A 135 4.66 15.10 -21.39
CA GLU A 135 5.88 15.92 -21.50
C GLU A 135 7.10 15.04 -21.79
N THR A 136 7.89 15.40 -22.80
CA THR A 136 9.18 14.77 -23.03
C THR A 136 10.21 15.34 -22.04
N VAL A 137 10.88 14.49 -21.28
CA VAL A 137 11.89 14.87 -20.28
C VAL A 137 13.20 14.16 -20.51
N GLY A 138 14.29 14.82 -20.09
CA GLY A 138 15.65 14.27 -20.10
C GLY A 138 16.41 14.49 -21.38
N GLU A 139 17.69 14.15 -21.31
CA GLU A 139 18.65 14.19 -22.42
C GLU A 139 19.43 12.87 -22.43
N ALA A 140 19.85 12.44 -23.64
CA ALA A 140 20.64 11.21 -23.79
C ALA A 140 22.01 11.36 -23.11
N THR A 141 22.33 10.46 -22.19
CA THR A 141 23.62 10.43 -21.52
C THR A 141 23.97 9.01 -21.07
N THR A 142 25.22 8.80 -20.69
CA THR A 142 25.65 7.54 -20.05
C THR A 142 26.27 7.87 -18.70
N LEU A 143 25.80 7.17 -17.67
CA LEU A 143 26.25 7.27 -16.30
C LEU A 143 27.03 6.01 -15.93
N GLU A 144 27.96 6.14 -14.98
CA GLU A 144 28.76 5.03 -14.47
C GLU A 144 28.71 5.03 -12.94
N ALA A 145 28.51 3.88 -12.33
CA ALA A 145 28.46 3.74 -10.88
C ALA A 145 29.11 2.43 -10.41
N ARG A 146 29.60 2.44 -9.17
CA ARG A 146 30.10 1.23 -8.50
C ARG A 146 28.97 0.28 -8.12
N ALA A 147 27.85 0.84 -7.68
CA ALA A 147 26.65 0.11 -7.34
C ALA A 147 25.43 0.72 -8.05
N ILE A 148 24.60 -0.13 -8.65
CA ILE A 148 23.35 0.23 -9.30
C ILE A 148 22.21 -0.40 -8.53
N ILE A 149 21.25 0.40 -8.05
CA ILE A 149 20.06 -0.09 -7.34
C ILE A 149 18.86 0.06 -8.27
N VAL A 150 18.23 -1.08 -8.60
CA VAL A 150 16.99 -1.12 -9.38
C VAL A 150 15.80 -0.94 -8.42
N ALA A 151 15.07 0.17 -8.57
CA ALA A 151 13.89 0.56 -7.77
C ALA A 151 12.73 0.94 -8.69
N THR A 152 12.53 0.17 -9.76
CA THR A 152 11.57 0.44 -10.86
C THR A 152 10.11 0.23 -10.47
N GLY A 153 9.85 -0.35 -9.28
CA GLY A 153 8.51 -0.51 -8.74
C GLY A 153 7.66 -1.55 -9.48
N ALA A 154 6.34 -1.39 -9.39
CA ALA A 154 5.36 -2.29 -9.99
C ALA A 154 4.28 -1.52 -10.77
N ARG A 155 3.48 -2.27 -11.53
CA ARG A 155 2.31 -1.81 -12.29
C ARG A 155 1.11 -2.71 -12.03
N ALA A 156 -0.09 -2.27 -12.42
CA ALA A 156 -1.29 -3.12 -12.40
C ALA A 156 -1.03 -4.43 -13.19
N ARG A 157 -1.47 -5.54 -12.61
CA ARG A 157 -1.45 -6.84 -13.29
C ARG A 157 -2.56 -6.87 -14.33
N GLU A 158 -2.23 -7.26 -15.55
CA GLU A 158 -3.20 -7.54 -16.59
C GLU A 158 -3.55 -9.03 -16.61
N ILE A 159 -4.83 -9.35 -16.77
CA ILE A 159 -5.30 -10.71 -16.96
C ILE A 159 -6.15 -10.80 -18.23
N PRO A 160 -6.09 -11.93 -18.98
CA PRO A 160 -6.76 -12.02 -20.29
C PRO A 160 -8.27 -11.82 -20.24
N THR A 161 -8.92 -12.16 -19.14
CA THR A 161 -10.38 -12.00 -18.95
C THR A 161 -10.79 -10.57 -18.62
N LEU A 162 -9.82 -9.66 -18.38
CA LEU A 162 -10.06 -8.29 -17.95
C LEU A 162 -9.02 -7.34 -18.62
N PRO A 163 -9.03 -7.22 -19.97
CA PRO A 163 -8.09 -6.37 -20.68
C PRO A 163 -8.42 -4.90 -20.43
N VAL A 164 -7.50 -4.18 -19.77
CA VAL A 164 -7.68 -2.75 -19.45
C VAL A 164 -7.64 -1.94 -20.74
N ASP A 165 -8.75 -1.25 -21.07
CA ASP A 165 -8.89 -0.36 -22.23
C ASP A 165 -8.77 1.12 -21.86
N GLY A 166 -8.72 1.42 -20.57
CA GLY A 166 -8.60 2.77 -20.03
C GLY A 166 -9.88 3.60 -20.01
N THR A 167 -11.02 3.02 -20.43
CA THR A 167 -12.32 3.68 -20.51
C THR A 167 -13.43 2.90 -19.82
N LYS A 168 -13.75 1.70 -20.28
CA LYS A 168 -14.76 0.80 -19.70
C LYS A 168 -14.17 -0.18 -18.70
N ILE A 169 -13.01 -0.74 -19.03
CA ILE A 169 -12.20 -1.55 -18.12
C ILE A 169 -10.98 -0.72 -17.74
N ILE A 170 -10.92 -0.31 -16.48
CA ILE A 170 -9.92 0.62 -15.95
C ILE A 170 -9.04 -0.05 -14.89
N ASP A 171 -7.84 0.48 -14.70
CA ASP A 171 -7.02 0.18 -13.54
C ASP A 171 -7.05 1.33 -12.50
N TYR A 172 -6.27 1.20 -11.44
CA TYR A 172 -6.19 2.20 -10.37
C TYR A 172 -5.77 3.59 -10.88
N LYS A 173 -5.04 3.69 -12.01
CA LYS A 173 -4.58 4.97 -12.57
C LYS A 173 -5.75 5.76 -13.10
N GLN A 174 -6.56 5.14 -13.97
CA GLN A 174 -7.75 5.80 -14.50
C GLN A 174 -8.76 6.08 -13.38
N ALA A 175 -8.99 5.10 -12.49
CA ALA A 175 -9.90 5.27 -11.35
C ALA A 175 -9.54 6.47 -10.46
N MET A 176 -8.25 6.81 -10.36
CA MET A 176 -7.75 7.95 -9.59
C MET A 176 -7.80 9.28 -10.34
N LEU A 177 -7.72 9.24 -11.67
CA LEU A 177 -7.50 10.42 -12.51
C LEU A 177 -8.75 10.91 -13.23
N GLN A 178 -9.73 10.02 -13.50
CA GLN A 178 -10.96 10.39 -14.20
C GLN A 178 -11.78 11.39 -13.39
N THR A 179 -12.35 12.37 -14.08
CA THR A 179 -13.18 13.44 -13.49
C THR A 179 -14.68 13.15 -13.56
N ASP A 180 -15.07 12.27 -14.46
CA ASP A 180 -16.44 11.80 -14.61
C ASP A 180 -16.59 10.46 -13.90
N LYS A 181 -17.48 10.40 -12.91
CA LYS A 181 -17.74 9.15 -12.21
C LYS A 181 -18.80 8.31 -12.93
N PRO A 182 -18.65 6.98 -12.98
CA PRO A 182 -19.70 6.11 -13.48
C PRO A 182 -20.91 6.10 -12.52
N ALA A 183 -22.11 5.83 -13.04
CA ALA A 183 -23.27 5.59 -12.18
C ALA A 183 -23.15 4.23 -11.48
N SER A 184 -22.53 3.24 -12.13
CA SER A 184 -22.31 1.89 -11.60
C SER A 184 -20.88 1.40 -11.88
N LEU A 185 -20.24 0.78 -10.86
CA LEU A 185 -18.85 0.28 -10.93
C LEU A 185 -18.76 -1.13 -10.35
N LEU A 186 -18.19 -2.05 -11.13
CA LEU A 186 -17.82 -3.37 -10.65
C LEU A 186 -16.32 -3.42 -10.38
N VAL A 187 -15.94 -3.71 -9.15
CA VAL A 187 -14.54 -3.84 -8.70
C VAL A 187 -14.17 -5.32 -8.68
N VAL A 188 -13.18 -5.70 -9.47
CA VAL A 188 -12.65 -7.07 -9.50
C VAL A 188 -11.39 -7.16 -8.66
N GLY A 189 -11.47 -7.91 -7.56
CA GLY A 189 -10.44 -8.02 -6.54
C GLY A 189 -10.74 -7.18 -5.29
N ALA A 190 -10.69 -7.81 -4.13
CA ALA A 190 -11.00 -7.20 -2.84
C ALA A 190 -9.77 -7.06 -1.92
N GLY A 191 -8.58 -6.90 -2.49
CA GLY A 191 -7.41 -6.42 -1.75
C GLY A 191 -7.53 -4.94 -1.39
N ALA A 192 -6.52 -4.36 -0.74
CA ALA A 192 -6.52 -2.97 -0.28
C ALA A 192 -6.94 -1.98 -1.37
N ILE A 193 -6.42 -2.11 -2.59
CA ILE A 193 -6.77 -1.22 -3.71
C ILE A 193 -8.27 -1.31 -4.03
N GLY A 194 -8.81 -2.53 -4.16
CA GLY A 194 -10.21 -2.74 -4.53
C GLY A 194 -11.17 -2.19 -3.48
N VAL A 195 -10.96 -2.49 -2.21
CA VAL A 195 -11.84 -1.99 -1.15
C VAL A 195 -11.73 -0.47 -0.97
N GLU A 196 -10.53 0.11 -1.06
CA GLU A 196 -10.37 1.57 -0.95
C GLU A 196 -11.09 2.32 -2.07
N PHE A 197 -10.96 1.90 -3.33
CA PHE A 197 -11.70 2.52 -4.43
C PHE A 197 -13.20 2.25 -4.34
N ALA A 198 -13.62 1.06 -3.93
CA ALA A 198 -15.04 0.77 -3.68
C ALA A 198 -15.64 1.74 -2.66
N TYR A 199 -14.92 2.02 -1.56
CA TYR A 199 -15.32 3.01 -0.56
C TYR A 199 -15.43 4.42 -1.16
N VAL A 200 -14.40 4.87 -1.90
CA VAL A 200 -14.39 6.20 -2.51
C VAL A 200 -15.57 6.37 -3.46
N TYR A 201 -15.73 5.48 -4.43
CA TYR A 201 -16.77 5.62 -5.45
C TYR A 201 -18.18 5.51 -4.85
N HIS A 202 -18.38 4.61 -3.87
CA HIS A 202 -19.65 4.48 -3.17
C HIS A 202 -20.07 5.82 -2.52
N HIS A 203 -19.18 6.44 -1.75
CA HIS A 203 -19.48 7.71 -1.08
C HIS A 203 -19.52 8.91 -2.01
N MET A 204 -19.05 8.76 -3.26
CA MET A 204 -19.27 9.74 -4.32
C MET A 204 -20.60 9.49 -5.07
N GLY A 205 -21.40 8.49 -4.66
CA GLY A 205 -22.74 8.22 -5.20
C GLY A 205 -22.73 7.29 -6.42
N THR A 206 -21.72 6.43 -6.58
CA THR A 206 -21.66 5.33 -7.55
C THR A 206 -22.26 4.07 -6.91
N GLU A 207 -23.07 3.32 -7.64
CA GLU A 207 -23.48 1.96 -7.24
C GLU A 207 -22.28 1.02 -7.40
N VAL A 208 -21.86 0.36 -6.30
CA VAL A 208 -20.64 -0.45 -6.30
C VAL A 208 -20.91 -1.91 -6.02
N THR A 209 -20.33 -2.78 -6.87
CA THR A 209 -20.28 -4.23 -6.67
C THR A 209 -18.82 -4.67 -6.60
N ILE A 210 -18.43 -5.44 -5.57
CA ILE A 210 -17.11 -6.07 -5.45
C ILE A 210 -17.24 -7.55 -5.76
N VAL A 211 -16.36 -8.05 -6.64
CA VAL A 211 -16.22 -9.48 -6.96
C VAL A 211 -14.82 -9.94 -6.56
N GLU A 212 -14.77 -10.94 -5.68
CA GLU A 212 -13.51 -11.49 -5.16
C GLU A 212 -13.47 -13.01 -5.37
N LEU A 213 -12.35 -13.49 -5.93
CA LEU A 213 -12.11 -14.90 -6.20
C LEU A 213 -11.99 -15.72 -4.91
N GLN A 214 -11.35 -15.14 -3.89
CA GLN A 214 -11.22 -15.77 -2.58
C GLN A 214 -12.57 -15.74 -1.82
N ASP A 215 -12.64 -16.47 -0.73
CA ASP A 215 -13.85 -16.62 0.07
C ASP A 215 -14.21 -15.40 0.94
N ARG A 216 -13.35 -14.34 0.95
CA ARG A 216 -13.48 -13.16 1.82
C ARG A 216 -12.82 -11.91 1.24
N LEU A 217 -13.24 -10.73 1.74
CA LEU A 217 -12.56 -9.47 1.49
C LEU A 217 -11.19 -9.46 2.20
N VAL A 218 -10.24 -8.67 1.68
CA VAL A 218 -8.88 -8.51 2.23
C VAL A 218 -8.28 -9.84 2.70
N PRO A 219 -8.12 -10.83 1.81
CA PRO A 219 -7.85 -12.23 2.18
C PRO A 219 -6.51 -12.45 2.89
N VAL A 220 -5.63 -11.46 2.90
CA VAL A 220 -4.34 -11.49 3.61
C VAL A 220 -4.48 -11.20 5.10
N GLU A 221 -5.58 -10.57 5.50
CA GLU A 221 -5.89 -10.18 6.88
C GLU A 221 -6.41 -11.35 7.72
N ASP A 222 -6.49 -11.14 9.04
CA ASP A 222 -7.15 -12.10 9.94
C ASP A 222 -8.64 -12.27 9.56
N GLU A 223 -9.15 -13.48 9.71
CA GLU A 223 -10.52 -13.83 9.32
C GLU A 223 -11.58 -12.97 10.01
N ALA A 224 -11.35 -12.62 11.28
CA ALA A 224 -12.27 -11.76 12.03
C ALA A 224 -12.35 -10.35 11.42
N VAL A 225 -11.21 -9.80 10.97
CA VAL A 225 -11.12 -8.51 10.28
C VAL A 225 -11.88 -8.56 8.96
N SER A 226 -11.66 -9.60 8.16
CA SER A 226 -12.35 -9.78 6.87
C SER A 226 -13.88 -9.84 7.05
N LYS A 227 -14.36 -10.55 8.07
CA LYS A 227 -15.78 -10.64 8.40
C LYS A 227 -16.39 -9.30 8.80
N GLU A 228 -15.68 -8.52 9.64
CA GLU A 228 -16.18 -7.21 10.07
C GLU A 228 -16.19 -6.20 8.92
N LEU A 229 -15.16 -6.21 8.06
CA LEU A 229 -15.15 -5.38 6.85
C LEU A 229 -16.33 -5.72 5.93
N ALA A 230 -16.58 -7.00 5.67
CA ALA A 230 -17.70 -7.45 4.82
C ALA A 230 -19.05 -7.00 5.39
N LYS A 231 -19.22 -7.07 6.71
CA LYS A 231 -20.41 -6.58 7.41
C LYS A 231 -20.58 -5.06 7.24
N ALA A 232 -19.49 -4.29 7.38
CA ALA A 232 -19.50 -2.85 7.20
C ALA A 232 -19.88 -2.46 5.77
N TYR A 233 -19.29 -3.08 4.75
CA TYR A 233 -19.58 -2.83 3.34
C TYR A 233 -21.03 -3.18 2.97
N LYS A 234 -21.52 -4.29 3.46
CA LYS A 234 -22.94 -4.67 3.28
C LYS A 234 -23.89 -3.66 3.94
N LYS A 235 -23.55 -3.16 5.13
CA LYS A 235 -24.34 -2.13 5.83
C LYS A 235 -24.36 -0.81 5.06
N MET A 236 -23.25 -0.46 4.39
CA MET A 236 -23.16 0.72 3.51
C MET A 236 -24.01 0.58 2.24
N GLY A 237 -24.37 -0.63 1.83
CA GLY A 237 -25.10 -0.89 0.59
C GLY A 237 -24.23 -1.33 -0.59
N VAL A 238 -22.94 -1.60 -0.35
CA VAL A 238 -22.05 -2.18 -1.35
C VAL A 238 -22.38 -3.65 -1.53
N THR A 239 -22.59 -4.09 -2.79
CA THR A 239 -22.77 -5.50 -3.10
C THR A 239 -21.43 -6.22 -3.07
N VAL A 240 -21.33 -7.31 -2.30
CA VAL A 240 -20.10 -8.09 -2.14
C VAL A 240 -20.35 -9.53 -2.57
N MET A 241 -19.55 -10.01 -3.54
CA MET A 241 -19.57 -11.37 -4.06
C MET A 241 -18.20 -12.01 -3.86
N THR A 242 -18.05 -12.86 -2.87
CA THR A 242 -16.83 -13.64 -2.58
C THR A 242 -16.95 -15.07 -3.10
N GLY A 243 -15.83 -15.77 -3.32
CA GLY A 243 -15.81 -17.08 -3.99
C GLY A 243 -16.39 -17.00 -5.40
N ALA A 244 -16.20 -15.86 -6.08
CA ALA A 244 -16.79 -15.54 -7.36
C ALA A 244 -15.72 -15.07 -8.35
N GLN A 245 -15.81 -15.50 -9.60
CA GLN A 245 -14.80 -15.21 -10.64
C GLN A 245 -15.44 -14.49 -11.82
N VAL A 246 -14.88 -13.34 -12.20
CA VAL A 246 -15.20 -12.72 -13.50
C VAL A 246 -14.57 -13.55 -14.61
N THR A 247 -15.41 -14.08 -15.49
CA THR A 247 -14.96 -14.95 -16.60
C THR A 247 -14.97 -14.23 -17.94
N ASN A 248 -15.82 -13.23 -18.10
CA ASN A 248 -15.91 -12.42 -19.31
C ASN A 248 -16.42 -11.01 -19.01
N VAL A 249 -15.95 -10.02 -19.77
CA VAL A 249 -16.47 -8.65 -19.79
C VAL A 249 -16.70 -8.27 -21.26
N ASP A 250 -17.95 -8.11 -21.66
CA ASP A 250 -18.34 -7.61 -22.98
C ASP A 250 -18.54 -6.09 -22.91
N THR A 251 -17.74 -5.36 -23.67
CA THR A 251 -17.74 -3.89 -23.74
C THR A 251 -18.37 -3.36 -25.06
N SER A 252 -19.05 -4.21 -25.83
CA SER A 252 -19.63 -3.83 -27.15
C SER A 252 -20.84 -2.90 -27.05
N GLY A 253 -21.55 -2.88 -25.90
CA GLY A 253 -22.68 -1.97 -25.61
C GLY A 253 -22.23 -0.62 -25.04
N ASP A 254 -23.16 0.16 -24.50
CA ASP A 254 -22.85 1.47 -23.88
C ASP A 254 -22.06 1.34 -22.58
N GLY A 255 -22.23 0.23 -21.83
CA GLY A 255 -21.49 -0.13 -20.61
C GLY A 255 -20.74 -1.46 -20.76
N CYS A 256 -20.63 -2.17 -19.66
CA CYS A 256 -20.01 -3.51 -19.54
C CYS A 256 -21.07 -4.54 -19.16
N THR A 257 -21.12 -5.66 -19.89
CA THR A 257 -21.86 -6.85 -19.48
C THR A 257 -20.87 -7.86 -18.91
N VAL A 258 -20.91 -8.06 -17.60
CA VAL A 258 -19.94 -8.87 -16.86
C VAL A 258 -20.53 -10.23 -16.52
N THR A 259 -19.85 -11.31 -16.94
CA THR A 259 -20.22 -12.68 -16.55
C THR A 259 -19.41 -13.09 -15.33
N ILE A 260 -20.10 -13.50 -14.29
CA ILE A 260 -19.52 -13.87 -12.99
C ILE A 260 -19.89 -15.31 -12.69
N GLN A 261 -18.91 -16.18 -12.57
CA GLN A 261 -19.07 -17.55 -12.13
C GLN A 261 -19.14 -17.59 -10.60
N THR A 262 -20.18 -18.22 -10.06
CA THR A 262 -20.37 -18.44 -8.62
C THR A 262 -20.67 -19.91 -8.32
N ALA A 263 -20.62 -20.30 -7.06
CA ALA A 263 -21.00 -21.64 -6.63
C ALA A 263 -22.45 -22.04 -6.99
N LYS A 264 -23.32 -21.04 -7.30
CA LYS A 264 -24.73 -21.24 -7.68
C LYS A 264 -24.96 -21.20 -9.19
N GLY A 265 -23.89 -21.07 -9.98
CA GLY A 265 -23.91 -20.91 -11.43
C GLY A 265 -23.51 -19.50 -11.87
N ASP A 266 -23.51 -19.29 -13.18
CA ASP A 266 -23.14 -18.03 -13.78
C ASP A 266 -24.22 -16.97 -13.57
N GLN A 267 -23.78 -15.76 -13.26
CA GLN A 267 -24.60 -14.56 -13.15
C GLN A 267 -24.11 -13.50 -14.13
N THR A 268 -25.00 -12.67 -14.64
CA THR A 268 -24.66 -11.55 -15.51
C THR A 268 -25.05 -10.25 -14.82
N VAL A 269 -24.12 -9.29 -14.77
CA VAL A 269 -24.33 -7.95 -14.21
C VAL A 269 -23.98 -6.93 -15.26
N GLN A 270 -24.78 -5.87 -15.36
CA GLN A 270 -24.51 -4.71 -16.23
C GLN A 270 -24.04 -3.54 -15.38
N VAL A 271 -22.92 -2.93 -15.78
CA VAL A 271 -22.32 -1.76 -15.11
C VAL A 271 -21.72 -0.80 -16.14
N ASP A 272 -21.53 0.45 -15.78
CA ASP A 272 -20.90 1.42 -16.67
C ASP A 272 -19.40 1.16 -16.82
N GLN A 273 -18.72 0.81 -15.73
CA GLN A 273 -17.29 0.55 -15.72
C GLN A 273 -16.91 -0.66 -14.86
N VAL A 274 -15.78 -1.26 -15.19
CA VAL A 274 -15.13 -2.32 -14.41
C VAL A 274 -13.74 -1.86 -13.98
N LEU A 275 -13.45 -1.90 -12.67
CA LEU A 275 -12.12 -1.64 -12.12
C LEU A 275 -11.37 -2.96 -11.91
N SER A 276 -10.24 -3.12 -12.58
CA SER A 276 -9.30 -4.22 -12.37
C SER A 276 -8.40 -3.91 -11.17
N ALA A 277 -8.62 -4.62 -10.06
CA ALA A 277 -7.84 -4.54 -8.82
C ALA A 277 -7.24 -5.90 -8.43
N VAL A 278 -6.83 -6.71 -9.44
CA VAL A 278 -6.37 -8.10 -9.31
C VAL A 278 -4.89 -8.24 -8.93
N GLY A 279 -4.32 -7.20 -8.38
CA GLY A 279 -2.94 -7.15 -7.90
C GLY A 279 -2.00 -6.39 -8.84
N VAL A 280 -0.71 -6.49 -8.53
CA VAL A 280 0.37 -5.80 -9.23
C VAL A 280 1.45 -6.79 -9.69
N VAL A 281 2.34 -6.33 -10.57
CA VAL A 281 3.51 -7.07 -11.05
C VAL A 281 4.70 -6.12 -11.18
N GLY A 282 5.89 -6.55 -10.80
CA GLY A 282 7.10 -5.74 -10.87
C GLY A 282 7.46 -5.35 -12.30
N ASN A 283 8.11 -4.20 -12.42
CA ASN A 283 8.58 -3.68 -13.71
C ASN A 283 9.97 -4.23 -13.99
N VAL A 284 10.05 -5.37 -14.64
CA VAL A 284 11.32 -6.08 -14.95
C VAL A 284 11.69 -6.02 -16.43
N GLU A 285 10.84 -5.48 -17.31
CA GLU A 285 11.06 -5.50 -18.75
C GLU A 285 11.59 -4.18 -19.31
N GLY A 286 12.36 -4.26 -20.41
CA GLY A 286 12.66 -3.15 -21.30
C GLY A 286 13.69 -2.13 -20.78
N PHE A 287 14.58 -2.55 -19.85
CA PHE A 287 15.70 -1.73 -19.37
C PHE A 287 16.99 -2.51 -19.14
N GLY A 288 17.18 -3.64 -19.84
CA GLY A 288 18.46 -4.32 -19.94
C GLY A 288 18.75 -5.38 -18.88
N LEU A 289 17.75 -5.89 -18.12
CA LEU A 289 17.97 -6.93 -17.09
C LEU A 289 18.47 -8.25 -17.71
N ASP A 290 17.82 -8.72 -18.77
CA ASP A 290 18.18 -9.95 -19.46
C ASP A 290 19.56 -9.85 -20.12
N GLU A 291 19.86 -8.70 -20.72
CA GLU A 291 21.11 -8.43 -21.42
C GLU A 291 22.31 -8.42 -20.46
N VAL A 292 22.12 -8.00 -19.22
CA VAL A 292 23.19 -8.04 -18.20
C VAL A 292 23.14 -9.30 -17.33
N GLY A 293 22.16 -10.18 -17.54
CA GLY A 293 22.05 -11.47 -16.86
C GLY A 293 21.50 -11.43 -15.44
N VAL A 294 20.72 -10.40 -15.08
CA VAL A 294 20.06 -10.33 -13.77
C VAL A 294 18.88 -11.31 -13.72
N ALA A 295 18.91 -12.20 -12.74
CA ALA A 295 17.87 -13.22 -12.56
C ALA A 295 16.57 -12.60 -12.05
N HIS A 296 15.46 -12.93 -12.74
CA HIS A 296 14.13 -12.57 -12.31
C HIS A 296 13.12 -13.67 -12.68
N GLU A 297 12.08 -13.80 -11.91
CA GLU A 297 11.02 -14.79 -12.15
C GLU A 297 9.65 -14.18 -11.81
N ARG A 298 8.63 -14.43 -12.66
CA ARG A 298 7.23 -14.00 -12.46
C ARG A 298 7.07 -12.51 -12.17
N GLY A 299 7.91 -11.68 -12.78
CA GLY A 299 7.87 -10.24 -12.60
C GLY A 299 8.54 -9.75 -11.30
N ALA A 300 9.47 -10.52 -10.73
CA ALA A 300 10.24 -10.14 -9.57
C ALA A 300 11.73 -10.44 -9.75
N ILE A 301 12.61 -9.46 -9.43
CA ILE A 301 14.06 -9.67 -9.43
C ILE A 301 14.43 -10.47 -8.18
N THR A 302 15.28 -11.51 -8.38
CA THR A 302 15.77 -12.34 -7.28
C THR A 302 16.94 -11.64 -6.56
N VAL A 303 16.83 -11.48 -5.24
CA VAL A 303 17.85 -10.86 -4.40
C VAL A 303 18.12 -11.68 -3.14
N ASP A 304 19.27 -11.43 -2.52
CA ASP A 304 19.59 -11.94 -1.17
C ASP A 304 19.01 -11.01 -0.06
N SER A 305 19.27 -11.34 1.20
CA SER A 305 18.80 -10.55 2.35
C SER A 305 19.41 -9.13 2.46
N MET A 306 20.44 -8.84 1.69
CA MET A 306 21.08 -7.52 1.57
C MET A 306 20.80 -6.85 0.22
N TYR A 307 19.79 -7.39 -0.49
CA TYR A 307 19.27 -6.89 -1.77
C TYR A 307 20.25 -6.97 -2.94
N ARG A 308 21.30 -7.82 -2.86
CA ARG A 308 22.19 -8.11 -3.97
C ARG A 308 21.49 -9.03 -4.96
N THR A 309 21.62 -8.74 -6.24
CA THR A 309 21.26 -9.68 -7.32
C THR A 309 22.36 -10.70 -7.53
N ASN A 310 22.17 -11.61 -8.48
CA ASN A 310 23.21 -12.54 -8.94
C ASN A 310 24.33 -11.86 -9.76
N VAL A 311 24.19 -10.59 -10.11
CA VAL A 311 25.19 -9.81 -10.87
C VAL A 311 25.88 -8.84 -9.93
N GLU A 312 27.20 -8.94 -9.82
CA GLU A 312 28.02 -8.07 -8.96
C GLU A 312 27.79 -6.58 -9.28
N GLY A 313 27.61 -5.76 -8.24
CA GLY A 313 27.36 -4.33 -8.36
C GLY A 313 25.93 -3.96 -8.73
N ILE A 314 25.03 -4.93 -8.91
CA ILE A 314 23.60 -4.68 -9.16
C ILE A 314 22.76 -5.19 -7.98
N TYR A 315 21.94 -4.29 -7.46
CA TYR A 315 21.00 -4.49 -6.35
C TYR A 315 19.57 -4.20 -6.82
N ALA A 316 18.57 -4.69 -6.09
CA ALA A 316 17.18 -4.34 -6.37
C ALA A 316 16.37 -4.25 -5.07
N ILE A 317 15.41 -3.32 -5.01
CA ILE A 317 14.59 -3.01 -3.83
C ILE A 317 13.15 -2.67 -4.21
N GLY A 318 12.24 -2.78 -3.25
CA GLY A 318 10.85 -2.38 -3.39
C GLY A 318 10.05 -3.34 -4.27
N ASP A 319 8.98 -2.83 -4.84
CA ASP A 319 7.97 -3.66 -5.51
C ASP A 319 8.54 -4.54 -6.65
N VAL A 320 9.67 -4.17 -7.23
CA VAL A 320 10.32 -4.94 -8.31
C VAL A 320 10.94 -6.26 -7.83
N ILE A 321 11.15 -6.44 -6.52
CA ILE A 321 11.63 -7.72 -5.95
C ILE A 321 10.50 -8.62 -5.44
N GLY A 322 9.26 -8.18 -5.58
CA GLY A 322 8.07 -8.91 -5.10
C GLY A 322 7.47 -8.28 -3.85
N GLY A 323 6.54 -8.99 -3.21
CA GLY A 323 5.85 -8.50 -2.01
C GLY A 323 6.65 -8.63 -0.70
N PRO A 324 6.22 -7.89 0.34
CA PRO A 324 5.00 -7.08 0.37
C PRO A 324 5.15 -5.76 -0.38
N TRP A 325 4.16 -5.40 -1.21
CA TRP A 325 4.16 -4.20 -2.05
C TRP A 325 3.72 -2.97 -1.25
N LEU A 326 4.62 -2.48 -0.40
CA LEU A 326 4.37 -1.39 0.54
C LEU A 326 5.50 -0.36 0.49
N ALA A 327 5.12 0.92 0.48
CA ALA A 327 6.08 2.02 0.36
C ALA A 327 7.13 2.03 1.49
N HIS A 328 6.70 1.80 2.74
CA HIS A 328 7.60 1.75 3.89
C HIS A 328 8.52 0.53 3.87
N VAL A 329 8.11 -0.57 3.26
CA VAL A 329 9.00 -1.73 3.02
C VAL A 329 10.09 -1.35 2.03
N ALA A 330 9.72 -0.80 0.88
CA ALA A 330 10.69 -0.34 -0.11
C ALA A 330 11.71 0.67 0.46
N SER A 331 11.25 1.58 1.35
CA SER A 331 12.13 2.54 2.05
C SER A 331 13.10 1.84 2.99
N HIS A 332 12.66 0.90 3.80
CA HIS A 332 13.53 0.15 4.71
C HIS A 332 14.50 -0.77 3.97
N GLU A 333 14.05 -1.45 2.92
CA GLU A 333 14.92 -2.23 2.03
C GLU A 333 16.01 -1.37 1.43
N GLY A 334 15.65 -0.17 0.96
CA GLY A 334 16.61 0.79 0.40
C GLY A 334 17.64 1.27 1.40
N ILE A 335 17.22 1.55 2.65
CA ILE A 335 18.15 1.94 3.73
C ILE A 335 19.12 0.79 4.02
N VAL A 336 18.63 -0.43 4.21
CA VAL A 336 19.48 -1.61 4.45
C VAL A 336 20.43 -1.85 3.27
N CYS A 337 19.93 -1.78 2.03
CA CYS A 337 20.73 -1.95 0.82
C CYS A 337 21.88 -0.96 0.78
N VAL A 338 21.61 0.34 0.94
CA VAL A 338 22.66 1.38 0.82
C VAL A 338 23.61 1.40 2.02
N GLU A 339 23.15 1.04 3.21
CA GLU A 339 24.01 0.87 4.38
C GLU A 339 24.95 -0.32 4.21
N ASN A 340 24.48 -1.42 3.59
CA ASN A 340 25.35 -2.53 3.22
C ASN A 340 26.40 -2.12 2.19
N ILE A 341 26.00 -1.39 1.14
CA ILE A 341 26.97 -0.84 0.16
C ILE A 341 27.99 0.07 0.84
N ALA A 342 27.56 0.95 1.74
CA ALA A 342 28.45 1.83 2.48
C ALA A 342 29.42 1.05 3.41
N HIS A 343 28.96 -0.02 4.02
CA HIS A 343 29.81 -0.92 4.83
C HIS A 343 30.87 -1.60 3.97
N GLU A 344 30.50 -2.14 2.80
CA GLU A 344 31.45 -2.75 1.84
C GLU A 344 32.49 -1.76 1.30
N LEU A 345 32.12 -0.49 1.17
CA LEU A 345 33.03 0.60 0.78
C LEU A 345 33.82 1.20 1.95
N GLY A 346 33.70 0.65 3.16
CA GLY A 346 34.41 1.13 4.35
C GLY A 346 33.94 2.50 4.86
N LYS A 347 32.68 2.88 4.55
CA LYS A 347 32.04 4.13 4.99
C LYS A 347 31.18 3.95 6.22
N LEU A 348 30.87 2.71 6.58
CA LEU A 348 30.06 2.33 7.76
C LEU A 348 30.78 1.19 8.47
N ASP A 349 30.98 1.34 9.79
CA ASP A 349 31.73 0.38 10.59
C ASP A 349 31.01 -0.97 10.80
N LYS A 350 29.67 -0.94 10.85
CA LYS A 350 28.85 -2.13 11.10
C LYS A 350 27.92 -2.41 9.91
N ALA A 351 27.82 -3.67 9.52
CA ALA A 351 26.81 -4.10 8.56
C ALA A 351 25.40 -3.88 9.13
N PRO A 352 24.42 -3.50 8.30
CA PRO A 352 23.03 -3.37 8.72
C PRO A 352 22.44 -4.76 9.05
N HIS A 353 21.34 -4.75 9.80
CA HIS A 353 20.48 -5.93 9.95
C HIS A 353 19.51 -6.01 8.78
N ALA A 354 19.19 -7.24 8.36
CA ALA A 354 18.14 -7.48 7.37
C ALA A 354 16.78 -7.00 7.88
N VAL A 355 15.89 -6.66 6.96
CA VAL A 355 14.51 -6.28 7.30
C VAL A 355 13.78 -7.48 7.90
N ASP A 356 13.14 -7.29 9.05
CA ASP A 356 12.22 -8.27 9.63
C ASP A 356 10.83 -8.14 8.96
N TYR A 357 10.58 -8.96 7.98
CA TYR A 357 9.31 -8.97 7.26
C TYR A 357 8.11 -9.44 8.11
N LEU A 358 8.34 -10.10 9.25
CA LEU A 358 7.27 -10.45 10.18
C LEU A 358 6.82 -9.25 11.03
N ASN A 359 7.63 -8.19 11.10
CA ASN A 359 7.27 -6.96 11.81
C ASN A 359 6.88 -5.81 10.88
N VAL A 360 6.50 -6.12 9.64
CA VAL A 360 5.99 -5.13 8.69
C VAL A 360 4.50 -4.90 8.92
N PRO A 361 4.05 -3.66 9.21
CA PRO A 361 2.63 -3.37 9.33
C PRO A 361 1.93 -3.32 7.98
N GLY A 362 0.73 -3.91 7.89
CA GLY A 362 -0.20 -3.75 6.80
C GLY A 362 -1.28 -2.73 7.16
N CYS A 363 -1.64 -1.84 6.23
CA CYS A 363 -2.68 -0.83 6.43
C CYS A 363 -3.62 -0.74 5.24
N THR A 364 -4.95 -0.75 5.51
CA THR A 364 -6.00 -0.45 4.54
C THR A 364 -6.82 0.72 5.05
N TYR A 365 -7.01 1.74 4.22
CA TYR A 365 -7.48 3.06 4.64
C TYR A 365 -8.95 3.35 4.30
N CYS A 366 -9.72 2.33 3.85
CA CYS A 366 -11.17 2.44 3.79
C CYS A 366 -11.74 2.59 5.21
N ILE A 367 -13.01 2.95 5.36
CA ILE A 367 -13.68 2.99 6.67
C ILE A 367 -14.63 1.78 6.77
N PRO A 368 -14.50 0.97 7.85
CA PRO A 368 -13.49 1.03 8.91
C PRO A 368 -12.08 0.74 8.40
N GLN A 369 -11.07 1.44 8.97
CA GLN A 369 -9.67 1.24 8.64
C GLN A 369 -9.18 -0.11 9.17
N ILE A 370 -8.13 -0.66 8.55
CA ILE A 370 -7.46 -1.87 9.02
C ILE A 370 -6.00 -1.56 9.27
N GLY A 371 -5.49 -1.99 10.43
CA GLY A 371 -4.06 -2.02 10.75
C GLY A 371 -3.69 -3.40 11.27
N SER A 372 -2.66 -4.02 10.70
CA SER A 372 -2.23 -5.37 11.09
C SER A 372 -0.71 -5.48 11.15
N VAL A 373 -0.19 -6.36 11.99
CA VAL A 373 1.23 -6.72 12.05
C VAL A 373 1.40 -8.15 12.56
N GLY A 374 2.38 -8.85 12.05
CA GLY A 374 2.74 -10.19 12.49
C GLY A 374 1.80 -11.28 11.96
N TYR A 375 1.69 -12.37 12.72
CA TYR A 375 0.89 -13.51 12.35
C TYR A 375 -0.61 -13.28 12.58
N THR A 376 -1.45 -13.73 11.65
CA THR A 376 -2.87 -14.00 11.95
C THR A 376 -2.94 -15.21 12.88
N GLU A 377 -4.05 -15.37 13.61
CA GLU A 377 -4.25 -16.53 14.48
C GLU A 377 -4.02 -17.86 13.73
N ALA A 378 -4.57 -18.00 12.53
CA ALA A 378 -4.41 -19.19 11.71
C ALA A 378 -2.93 -19.46 11.35
N LYS A 379 -2.20 -18.46 10.90
CA LYS A 379 -0.79 -18.57 10.54
C LYS A 379 0.11 -18.84 11.73
N ALA A 380 -0.20 -18.28 12.90
CA ALA A 380 0.55 -18.56 14.12
C ALA A 380 0.41 -20.04 14.56
N ARG A 381 -0.82 -20.58 14.49
CA ARG A 381 -1.08 -22.00 14.74
C ARG A 381 -0.40 -22.91 13.72
N GLU A 382 -0.44 -22.54 12.44
CA GLU A 382 0.24 -23.25 11.34
C GLU A 382 1.77 -23.26 11.54
N ALA A 383 2.33 -22.16 12.06
CA ALA A 383 3.75 -22.05 12.41
C ALA A 383 4.14 -22.85 13.69
N GLY A 384 3.18 -23.48 14.36
CA GLY A 384 3.40 -24.37 15.50
C GLY A 384 3.35 -23.71 16.87
N PHE A 385 2.91 -22.44 16.96
CA PHE A 385 2.74 -21.78 18.24
C PHE A 385 1.49 -22.29 18.98
N THR A 386 1.56 -22.34 20.30
CA THR A 386 0.39 -22.46 21.16
C THR A 386 -0.15 -21.05 21.41
N VAL A 387 -1.31 -20.76 20.80
CA VAL A 387 -1.81 -19.39 20.69
C VAL A 387 -2.96 -19.15 21.67
N ILE A 388 -2.86 -18.06 22.43
CA ILE A 388 -3.98 -17.38 23.06
C ILE A 388 -4.32 -16.12 22.29
N THR A 389 -5.59 -15.73 22.29
CA THR A 389 -6.05 -14.52 21.61
C THR A 389 -6.92 -13.69 22.56
N GLY A 390 -6.84 -12.37 22.40
CA GLY A 390 -7.75 -11.45 23.07
C GLY A 390 -8.39 -10.51 22.08
N THR A 391 -9.61 -10.08 22.37
CA THR A 391 -10.37 -9.18 21.50
C THR A 391 -11.09 -8.13 22.33
N PHE A 392 -10.89 -6.85 22.00
CA PHE A 392 -11.63 -5.77 22.63
C PHE A 392 -12.45 -5.00 21.57
N PRO A 393 -13.80 -5.00 21.67
CA PRO A 393 -14.67 -4.33 20.72
C PRO A 393 -14.72 -2.82 21.00
N PHE A 394 -14.72 -1.99 19.96
CA PHE A 394 -14.85 -0.54 20.14
C PHE A 394 -16.21 -0.10 20.71
N THR A 395 -17.22 -0.97 20.72
CA THR A 395 -18.47 -0.71 21.45
C THR A 395 -18.28 -0.51 22.96
N ALA A 396 -17.19 -1.04 23.51
CA ALA A 396 -16.80 -0.88 24.92
C ALA A 396 -15.88 0.32 25.17
N SER A 397 -15.44 1.02 24.10
CA SER A 397 -14.53 2.18 24.20
C SER A 397 -15.29 3.50 24.40
N GLY A 398 -15.03 4.20 25.49
CA GLY A 398 -15.58 5.54 25.73
C GLY A 398 -15.15 6.56 24.66
N LYS A 399 -13.92 6.46 24.13
CA LYS A 399 -13.46 7.31 23.03
C LYS A 399 -14.18 7.03 21.73
N ALA A 400 -14.38 5.77 21.38
CA ALA A 400 -15.15 5.38 20.19
C ALA A 400 -16.59 5.89 20.25
N ALA A 401 -17.24 5.78 21.43
CA ALA A 401 -18.56 6.39 21.65
C ALA A 401 -18.56 7.90 21.48
N ALA A 402 -17.56 8.59 22.00
CA ALA A 402 -17.46 10.06 21.93
C ALA A 402 -17.25 10.58 20.50
N ILE A 403 -16.56 9.84 19.63
CA ILE A 403 -16.37 10.21 18.22
C ILE A 403 -17.52 9.77 17.33
N GLY A 404 -18.45 8.94 17.82
CA GLY A 404 -19.61 8.47 17.07
C GLY A 404 -19.34 7.29 16.15
N ASP A 405 -18.17 6.64 16.25
CA ASP A 405 -17.83 5.43 15.50
C ASP A 405 -17.30 4.35 16.43
N GLN A 406 -18.19 3.37 16.71
CA GLN A 406 -17.91 2.23 17.57
C GLN A 406 -17.75 0.92 16.78
N SER A 407 -17.56 1.01 15.45
CA SER A 407 -17.36 -0.15 14.60
C SER A 407 -15.99 -0.78 14.81
N GLY A 408 -15.96 -2.12 14.79
CA GLY A 408 -14.70 -2.88 14.81
C GLY A 408 -14.18 -3.23 16.20
N PHE A 409 -12.90 -3.61 16.24
CA PHE A 409 -12.25 -4.17 17.44
C PHE A 409 -10.72 -4.15 17.28
N VAL A 410 -10.04 -4.41 18.38
CA VAL A 410 -8.64 -4.83 18.43
C VAL A 410 -8.59 -6.32 18.73
N LYS A 411 -7.89 -7.12 17.91
CA LYS A 411 -7.57 -8.52 18.16
C LYS A 411 -6.06 -8.70 18.26
N VAL A 412 -5.61 -9.42 19.29
CA VAL A 412 -4.18 -9.74 19.50
C VAL A 412 -3.96 -11.24 19.48
N VAL A 413 -2.78 -11.65 19.04
CA VAL A 413 -2.31 -13.05 18.96
C VAL A 413 -1.03 -13.15 19.76
N VAL A 414 -1.02 -14.01 20.78
CA VAL A 414 0.07 -14.12 21.77
C VAL A 414 0.48 -15.58 21.91
N ASP A 415 1.79 -15.83 22.03
CA ASP A 415 2.31 -17.14 22.42
C ASP A 415 1.98 -17.42 23.89
N GLU A 416 1.23 -18.50 24.17
CA GLU A 416 0.81 -18.86 25.51
C GLU A 416 2.01 -19.11 26.45
N LYS A 417 3.10 -19.64 25.91
CA LYS A 417 4.24 -20.09 26.70
C LYS A 417 5.13 -18.95 27.20
N TYR A 418 5.42 -17.99 26.32
CA TYR A 418 6.40 -16.92 26.61
C TYR A 418 5.78 -15.53 26.67
N GLY A 419 4.50 -15.40 26.32
CA GLY A 419 3.83 -14.11 26.22
C GLY A 419 4.29 -13.26 25.05
N GLU A 420 5.02 -13.84 24.07
CA GLU A 420 5.47 -13.13 22.88
C GLU A 420 4.28 -12.59 22.07
N VAL A 421 4.36 -11.35 21.64
CA VAL A 421 3.37 -10.73 20.77
C VAL A 421 3.56 -11.23 19.36
N LEU A 422 2.81 -12.25 18.96
CA LEU A 422 2.88 -12.84 17.61
C LEU A 422 2.22 -11.99 16.53
N GLY A 423 1.15 -11.27 16.88
CA GLY A 423 0.49 -10.38 15.95
C GLY A 423 -0.64 -9.55 16.57
N ALA A 424 -1.05 -8.52 15.84
CA ALA A 424 -2.21 -7.71 16.17
C ALA A 424 -2.96 -7.29 14.91
N HIS A 425 -4.28 -7.25 15.01
CA HIS A 425 -5.20 -6.97 13.92
C HIS A 425 -6.29 -6.03 14.41
N ILE A 426 -6.28 -4.81 13.91
CA ILE A 426 -7.19 -3.74 14.31
C ILE A 426 -8.09 -3.41 13.13
N ILE A 427 -9.38 -3.35 13.36
CA ILE A 427 -10.33 -2.81 12.40
C ILE A 427 -11.21 -1.78 13.09
N GLY A 428 -11.27 -0.54 12.58
CA GLY A 428 -12.03 0.55 13.17
C GLY A 428 -11.46 1.92 12.85
N HIS A 429 -11.89 2.93 13.58
CA HIS A 429 -11.41 4.30 13.45
C HIS A 429 -9.93 4.38 13.86
N ASP A 430 -9.11 5.08 13.06
CA ASP A 430 -7.67 5.29 13.30
C ASP A 430 -6.82 3.99 13.48
N ALA A 431 -7.32 2.84 13.03
CA ALA A 431 -6.59 1.56 13.13
C ALA A 431 -5.19 1.63 12.52
N THR A 432 -5.03 2.39 11.43
CA THR A 432 -3.75 2.58 10.74
C THR A 432 -2.72 3.39 11.54
N GLU A 433 -3.17 4.23 12.48
CA GLU A 433 -2.30 4.95 13.40
C GLU A 433 -1.98 4.11 14.65
N MET A 434 -2.97 3.36 15.15
CA MET A 434 -2.84 2.56 16.37
C MET A 434 -1.86 1.40 16.25
N ILE A 435 -1.75 0.78 15.06
CA ILE A 435 -0.91 -0.41 14.86
C ILE A 435 0.57 -0.16 15.13
N ALA A 436 1.04 1.09 15.02
CA ALA A 436 2.44 1.48 15.24
C ALA A 436 2.93 1.20 16.66
N GLU A 437 2.03 1.22 17.65
CA GLU A 437 2.34 0.86 19.03
C GLU A 437 2.79 -0.60 19.11
N VAL A 438 2.04 -1.51 18.49
CA VAL A 438 2.36 -2.95 18.50
C VAL A 438 3.61 -3.25 17.66
N VAL A 439 3.81 -2.57 16.52
CA VAL A 439 5.04 -2.68 15.72
C VAL A 439 6.27 -2.32 16.56
N THR A 440 6.19 -1.24 17.32
CA THR A 440 7.28 -0.79 18.21
C THR A 440 7.53 -1.78 19.34
N ALA A 441 6.46 -2.27 19.98
CA ALA A 441 6.56 -3.27 21.05
C ALA A 441 7.24 -4.56 20.53
N ARG A 442 6.85 -5.05 19.37
CA ARG A 442 7.48 -6.22 18.72
C ARG A 442 8.95 -5.97 18.37
N ALA A 443 9.29 -4.79 17.83
CA ALA A 443 10.68 -4.44 17.53
C ALA A 443 11.59 -4.39 18.77
N LEU A 444 11.00 -4.13 19.94
CA LEU A 444 11.69 -4.15 21.25
C LEU A 444 11.64 -5.53 21.93
N GLU A 445 11.07 -6.55 21.26
CA GLU A 445 10.91 -7.90 21.80
C GLU A 445 10.18 -7.93 23.15
N THR A 446 9.20 -7.02 23.35
CA THR A 446 8.39 -6.99 24.57
C THR A 446 7.37 -8.13 24.56
N THR A 447 6.91 -8.52 25.74
CA THR A 447 5.81 -9.46 25.88
C THR A 447 4.47 -8.74 26.05
N ALA A 448 3.38 -9.48 26.00
CA ALA A 448 2.04 -8.96 26.25
C ALA A 448 1.92 -8.28 27.64
N HIS A 449 2.68 -8.75 28.62
CA HIS A 449 2.65 -8.21 29.98
C HIS A 449 3.09 -6.75 30.07
N GLU A 450 4.16 -6.37 29.38
CA GLU A 450 4.62 -4.97 29.36
C GLU A 450 3.58 -4.05 28.74
N ILE A 451 2.85 -4.51 27.71
CA ILE A 451 1.78 -3.71 27.09
C ILE A 451 0.59 -3.58 28.05
N MET A 452 0.23 -4.67 28.78
CA MET A 452 -0.84 -4.65 29.77
C MET A 452 -0.55 -3.71 30.96
N GLU A 453 0.73 -3.55 31.32
CA GLU A 453 1.16 -2.68 32.40
C GLU A 453 1.44 -1.24 31.96
N ALA A 454 1.61 -1.00 30.65
CA ALA A 454 1.83 0.34 30.12
C ALA A 454 0.61 1.24 30.36
N MET A 455 0.87 2.46 30.86
CA MET A 455 -0.19 3.44 31.12
C MET A 455 -0.64 4.09 29.82
N HIS A 456 -1.87 3.79 29.38
CA HIS A 456 -2.47 4.43 28.23
C HIS A 456 -3.20 5.71 28.63
N PRO A 457 -3.13 6.79 27.83
CA PRO A 457 -3.85 8.02 28.13
C PRO A 457 -5.38 7.83 27.97
N HIS A 458 -6.16 8.46 28.84
CA HIS A 458 -7.62 8.41 28.82
C HIS A 458 -8.23 9.80 28.49
N PRO A 459 -9.25 9.88 27.59
CA PRO A 459 -9.79 8.77 26.78
C PRO A 459 -9.09 8.68 25.41
N THR A 460 -8.69 7.49 24.99
CA THR A 460 -8.09 7.20 23.68
C THR A 460 -8.60 5.89 23.10
N LEU A 461 -8.40 5.70 21.79
CA LEU A 461 -8.63 4.39 21.15
C LEU A 461 -7.53 3.38 21.50
N SER A 462 -6.32 3.85 21.82
CA SER A 462 -5.19 2.99 22.21
C SER A 462 -5.44 2.17 23.47
N GLU A 463 -6.35 2.62 24.37
CA GLU A 463 -6.75 1.81 25.54
C GLU A 463 -7.30 0.45 25.12
N ALA A 464 -7.91 0.34 23.92
CA ALA A 464 -8.41 -0.92 23.36
C ALA A 464 -7.29 -1.92 23.07
N VAL A 465 -6.06 -1.46 22.79
CA VAL A 465 -4.88 -2.34 22.59
C VAL A 465 -4.54 -3.02 23.92
N MET A 466 -4.40 -2.27 24.98
CA MET A 466 -4.13 -2.79 26.32
C MET A 466 -5.24 -3.77 26.78
N GLU A 467 -6.50 -3.40 26.62
CA GLU A 467 -7.63 -4.26 27.01
C GLU A 467 -7.69 -5.57 26.19
N ALA A 468 -7.35 -5.54 24.89
CA ALA A 468 -7.26 -6.74 24.08
C ALA A 468 -6.15 -7.69 24.57
N PHE A 469 -4.98 -7.16 25.00
CA PHE A 469 -3.95 -7.98 25.63
C PHE A 469 -4.40 -8.54 26.97
N ARG A 470 -5.12 -7.78 27.80
CA ARG A 470 -5.73 -8.27 29.04
C ARG A 470 -6.75 -9.36 28.78
N ASP A 471 -7.58 -9.22 27.75
CA ASP A 471 -8.57 -10.23 27.38
C ASP A 471 -7.92 -11.58 27.04
N ALA A 472 -6.75 -11.57 26.37
CA ALA A 472 -6.00 -12.79 26.07
C ALA A 472 -5.68 -13.63 27.33
N TYR A 473 -5.60 -12.98 28.50
CA TYR A 473 -5.37 -13.61 29.80
C TYR A 473 -6.63 -13.67 30.70
N GLY A 474 -7.79 -13.33 30.17
CA GLY A 474 -9.05 -13.26 30.94
C GLY A 474 -9.06 -12.16 32.00
N GLN A 475 -8.30 -11.07 31.78
CA GLN A 475 -8.12 -9.96 32.72
C GLN A 475 -8.68 -8.63 32.18
N ALA A 476 -9.43 -8.64 31.08
CA ALA A 476 -10.10 -7.45 30.59
C ALA A 476 -11.01 -6.85 31.68
N ILE A 477 -10.97 -5.51 31.82
CA ILE A 477 -11.73 -4.80 32.85
C ILE A 477 -12.99 -4.17 32.28
N ASN A 478 -12.91 -3.65 31.06
CA ASN A 478 -13.94 -2.85 30.44
C ASN A 478 -14.68 -3.56 29.29
N ALA A 479 -14.49 -4.87 29.10
CA ALA A 479 -15.13 -5.68 28.07
C ALA A 479 -16.25 -6.54 28.63
#